data_6c8606e64276cd309457ddba7a7c7cd6
#
_entry.id   6c8606e64276cd309457ddba7a7c7cd6
#
_cell.length_a   1.000
_cell.length_b   1.000
_cell.length_c   1.000
_cell.angle_alpha   90.00
_cell.angle_beta   90.00
_cell.angle_gamma   90.00
#
_symmetry.space_group_name_H-M   'P 1'
#
loop_
_entity.id
_entity.type
_entity.pdbx_description
1 polymer ?
#
loop_
_entity_poly.entity_id
_entity_poly.type
_entity_poly.pdbx_seq_one_letter_code
_entity_poly.pdbx_strand_id
1 'polypeptide(L)'
;GKCRTKINGSWSDYYSGTKTYSDIVDGTTVSVEALANSGYHFKKWTDSGAPSTTSRDIVMNDSKSIEARFEVNAPDKFQVTYEAIPNGSATMEGAGTYDDGDTCTIKVNVSPGYTLNKVLVDGVKITLNSNNQYSFVVEKNIKVTIECNLIPEPTHYTLTVKTEDEGVAQGGVGINKESNLGVETAEFEDGTVATIHATAAEGYSFGGWWKDGVKVSDDVTLSVTIDADKTYIAKFTQDPYLELDKTSLTFEAAGGTQTVNVTSNVEWTVS
;
A
#
# COMPACT_ATOMS: atom_id res chain seq x y z
N GLY A 1 7.24 43.55 -31.85
CA GLY A 1 8.63 43.72 -32.31
C GLY A 1 8.85 45.12 -32.90
N LYS A 2 10.06 45.38 -33.21
CA LYS A 2 10.54 46.65 -33.78
C LYS A 2 11.39 46.32 -35.02
N CYS A 3 11.50 47.29 -35.94
CA CYS A 3 12.40 47.21 -37.11
C CYS A 3 13.33 48.42 -37.16
N ARG A 4 14.45 48.26 -37.86
CA ARG A 4 15.29 49.38 -38.33
C ARG A 4 15.74 49.15 -39.74
N THR A 5 16.14 50.23 -40.38
CA THR A 5 16.50 50.22 -41.79
C THR A 5 17.87 50.88 -41.97
N LYS A 6 18.72 50.31 -42.82
CA LYS A 6 20.01 50.92 -43.22
C LYS A 6 19.95 51.34 -44.67
N ILE A 7 20.18 52.60 -44.92
CA ILE A 7 20.21 53.17 -46.24
C ILE A 7 21.51 53.98 -46.36
N ASN A 8 22.24 53.85 -47.48
CA ASN A 8 23.50 54.55 -47.69
C ASN A 8 24.52 54.40 -46.54
N GLY A 9 24.57 53.20 -45.96
CA GLY A 9 25.54 52.86 -44.89
C GLY A 9 25.12 53.25 -43.48
N SER A 10 23.99 53.95 -43.25
CA SER A 10 23.54 54.41 -41.93
C SER A 10 22.27 53.68 -41.49
N TRP A 11 22.26 53.13 -40.24
CA TRP A 11 21.10 52.56 -39.60
C TRP A 11 20.20 53.65 -39.03
N SER A 12 18.87 53.49 -39.21
CA SER A 12 17.88 54.22 -38.41
C SER A 12 17.84 53.70 -36.99
N ASP A 13 17.17 54.45 -36.06
CA ASP A 13 16.72 53.90 -34.81
C ASP A 13 15.67 52.83 -35.07
N TYR A 14 15.50 51.95 -34.07
CA TYR A 14 14.39 50.98 -34.08
C TYR A 14 13.04 51.68 -33.93
N TYR A 15 12.10 51.31 -34.79
CA TYR A 15 10.74 51.83 -34.77
C TYR A 15 9.72 50.70 -34.74
N SER A 16 8.53 50.97 -34.19
CA SER A 16 7.35 50.13 -34.28
C SER A 16 6.31 50.80 -35.19
N GLY A 17 5.50 49.97 -35.87
CA GLY A 17 4.58 50.47 -36.90
C GLY A 17 5.22 50.64 -38.26
N THR A 18 4.56 51.41 -39.14
CA THR A 18 5.00 51.62 -40.51
C THR A 18 5.95 52.81 -40.63
N LYS A 19 7.02 52.66 -41.38
CA LYS A 19 7.91 53.74 -41.77
C LYS A 19 8.09 53.74 -43.31
N THR A 20 7.89 54.86 -43.94
CA THR A 20 8.01 55.01 -45.38
C THR A 20 9.27 55.80 -45.71
N TYR A 21 9.99 55.37 -46.72
CA TYR A 21 11.14 56.06 -47.28
C TYR A 21 10.82 56.33 -48.73
N SER A 22 11.02 57.59 -49.17
CA SER A 22 10.87 58.02 -50.54
C SER A 22 12.23 58.33 -51.20
N ASP A 23 12.22 58.46 -52.49
CA ASP A 23 13.37 58.91 -53.31
C ASP A 23 14.64 58.04 -53.16
N ILE A 24 14.47 56.76 -52.96
CA ILE A 24 15.57 55.79 -52.90
C ILE A 24 15.95 55.54 -54.39
N VAL A 25 17.22 55.80 -54.75
CA VAL A 25 17.77 55.60 -56.09
C VAL A 25 17.63 54.14 -56.51
N ASP A 26 17.26 53.91 -57.78
CA ASP A 26 17.16 52.55 -58.35
C ASP A 26 18.51 51.80 -58.19
N GLY A 27 18.46 50.53 -57.89
CA GLY A 27 19.59 49.67 -57.57
C GLY A 27 20.20 49.85 -56.18
N THR A 28 19.68 50.76 -55.34
CA THR A 28 20.16 50.92 -53.93
C THR A 28 19.86 49.67 -53.14
N THR A 29 20.85 49.16 -52.40
CA THR A 29 20.64 48.09 -51.38
C THR A 29 20.21 48.71 -50.07
N VAL A 30 19.05 48.28 -49.59
CA VAL A 30 18.49 48.65 -48.30
C VAL A 30 18.55 47.41 -47.37
N SER A 31 19.23 47.52 -46.25
CA SER A 31 19.19 46.47 -45.23
C SER A 31 18.04 46.74 -44.27
N VAL A 32 17.32 45.68 -43.91
CA VAL A 32 16.28 45.72 -42.84
C VAL A 32 16.60 44.72 -41.74
N GLU A 33 16.31 45.10 -40.53
CA GLU A 33 16.50 44.22 -39.37
C GLU A 33 15.27 44.29 -38.46
N ALA A 34 14.84 43.12 -38.00
CA ALA A 34 13.74 42.94 -37.10
C ALA A 34 14.25 42.54 -35.70
N LEU A 35 13.73 43.16 -34.68
CA LEU A 35 14.02 42.90 -33.27
C LEU A 35 12.71 42.52 -32.56
N ALA A 36 12.64 41.30 -32.02
CA ALA A 36 11.51 40.87 -31.25
C ALA A 36 11.50 41.58 -29.89
N ASN A 37 10.29 41.85 -29.36
CA ASN A 37 10.14 42.25 -27.99
C ASN A 37 10.27 41.02 -27.07
N SER A 38 10.48 41.22 -25.77
CA SER A 38 10.46 40.13 -24.76
C SER A 38 9.17 39.33 -24.91
N GLY A 39 9.26 37.99 -24.82
CA GLY A 39 8.15 37.05 -24.98
C GLY A 39 7.72 36.80 -26.44
N TYR A 40 8.44 37.34 -27.43
CA TYR A 40 8.19 37.12 -28.86
C TYR A 40 9.46 36.71 -29.59
N HIS A 41 9.29 35.99 -30.70
CA HIS A 41 10.34 35.72 -31.68
C HIS A 41 9.93 36.22 -33.05
N PHE A 42 10.92 36.49 -33.88
CA PHE A 42 10.69 36.84 -35.29
C PHE A 42 10.20 35.58 -36.04
N LYS A 43 9.07 35.69 -36.72
CA LYS A 43 8.53 34.57 -37.51
C LYS A 43 9.03 34.63 -38.96
N LYS A 44 8.75 35.72 -39.65
CA LYS A 44 9.08 35.87 -41.05
C LYS A 44 8.91 37.33 -41.55
N TRP A 45 9.48 37.60 -42.69
CA TRP A 45 9.08 38.72 -43.56
C TRP A 45 7.85 38.32 -44.38
N THR A 46 7.01 39.29 -44.81
CA THR A 46 5.73 38.96 -45.48
C THR A 46 5.84 38.91 -47.00
N ASP A 47 6.90 39.45 -47.58
CA ASP A 47 7.12 39.43 -49.06
C ASP A 47 7.51 38.02 -49.54
N SER A 48 7.15 37.70 -50.80
CA SER A 48 7.37 36.37 -51.38
C SER A 48 8.86 36.05 -51.48
N GLY A 49 9.26 34.83 -51.10
CA GLY A 49 10.64 34.33 -51.16
C GLY A 49 11.58 34.96 -50.15
N ALA A 50 11.09 35.69 -49.16
CA ALA A 50 11.92 36.31 -48.12
C ALA A 50 12.58 35.25 -47.21
N PRO A 51 13.85 35.48 -46.81
CA PRO A 51 14.53 34.58 -45.87
C PRO A 51 13.90 34.65 -44.50
N SER A 52 14.06 33.57 -43.70
CA SER A 52 13.62 33.51 -42.30
C SER A 52 14.59 34.16 -41.31
N THR A 53 15.62 34.86 -41.78
CA THR A 53 16.60 35.59 -40.97
C THR A 53 16.03 36.91 -40.47
N THR A 54 16.40 37.34 -39.28
CA THR A 54 15.97 38.61 -38.68
C THR A 54 16.50 39.83 -39.43
N SER A 55 17.53 39.68 -40.26
CA SER A 55 18.07 40.75 -41.09
C SER A 55 18.24 40.28 -42.53
N ARG A 56 18.09 41.20 -43.48
CA ARG A 56 18.29 40.96 -44.92
C ARG A 56 18.54 42.22 -45.69
N ASP A 57 19.12 42.03 -46.87
CA ASP A 57 19.35 43.09 -47.86
C ASP A 57 18.29 43.00 -48.96
N ILE A 58 17.87 44.14 -49.45
CA ILE A 58 16.83 44.29 -50.47
C ILE A 58 17.33 45.29 -51.52
N VAL A 59 17.39 44.88 -52.76
CA VAL A 59 17.69 45.79 -53.87
C VAL A 59 16.41 46.51 -54.29
N MET A 60 16.42 47.80 -54.25
CA MET A 60 15.31 48.70 -54.63
C MET A 60 15.32 48.93 -56.14
N ASN A 61 14.53 48.15 -56.85
CA ASN A 61 14.27 48.28 -58.29
C ASN A 61 12.83 48.64 -58.61
N ASP A 62 11.99 48.72 -57.56
CA ASP A 62 10.55 49.03 -57.55
C ASP A 62 10.12 49.47 -56.15
N SER A 63 8.90 50.01 -56.05
CA SER A 63 8.26 50.23 -54.74
C SER A 63 8.02 48.91 -54.02
N LYS A 64 8.52 48.75 -52.78
CA LYS A 64 8.40 47.55 -51.99
C LYS A 64 7.73 47.85 -50.65
N SER A 65 6.80 46.95 -50.26
CA SER A 65 6.22 46.95 -48.93
C SER A 65 6.68 45.68 -48.19
N ILE A 66 7.28 45.84 -47.04
CA ILE A 66 7.87 44.76 -46.26
C ILE A 66 7.39 44.87 -44.83
N GLU A 67 6.88 43.76 -44.32
CA GLU A 67 6.42 43.64 -42.95
C GLU A 67 7.17 42.51 -42.23
N ALA A 68 7.60 42.77 -41.01
CA ALA A 68 8.13 41.75 -40.10
C ALA A 68 6.98 41.20 -39.22
N ARG A 69 6.80 39.88 -39.18
CA ARG A 69 5.87 39.22 -38.32
C ARG A 69 6.58 38.56 -37.14
N PHE A 70 5.97 38.70 -35.98
CA PHE A 70 6.45 38.17 -34.74
C PHE A 70 5.37 37.26 -34.11
N GLU A 71 5.80 36.19 -33.46
CA GLU A 71 4.93 35.29 -32.72
C GLU A 71 5.30 35.25 -31.24
N VAL A 72 4.37 34.93 -30.40
CA VAL A 72 4.57 34.70 -28.96
C VAL A 72 5.45 33.46 -28.81
N ASN A 73 6.45 33.52 -27.94
CA ASN A 73 7.21 32.34 -27.58
C ASN A 73 6.27 31.28 -26.96
N ALA A 74 6.46 30.01 -27.33
CA ALA A 74 5.82 28.97 -26.56
C ALA A 74 6.30 29.07 -25.10
N PRO A 75 5.43 28.87 -24.12
CA PRO A 75 5.83 28.85 -22.71
C PRO A 75 6.87 27.73 -22.47
N ASP A 76 7.78 27.97 -21.54
CA ASP A 76 8.70 26.93 -21.10
C ASP A 76 7.89 25.76 -20.52
N LYS A 77 8.42 24.54 -20.69
CA LYS A 77 7.78 23.33 -20.16
C LYS A 77 8.63 22.69 -19.09
N PHE A 78 7.97 22.33 -17.99
CA PHE A 78 8.59 21.74 -16.85
C PHE A 78 7.99 20.37 -16.52
N GLN A 79 8.78 19.50 -15.91
CA GLN A 79 8.38 18.15 -15.51
C GLN A 79 8.04 18.12 -14.03
N VAL A 80 6.88 17.56 -13.70
CA VAL A 80 6.53 17.13 -12.36
C VAL A 80 6.71 15.61 -12.29
N THR A 81 7.65 15.17 -11.46
CA THR A 81 7.99 13.75 -11.26
C THR A 81 7.78 13.36 -9.81
N TYR A 82 7.70 12.06 -9.52
CA TYR A 82 7.63 11.60 -8.14
C TYR A 82 8.42 10.31 -7.90
N GLU A 83 8.71 10.08 -6.62
CA GLU A 83 9.18 8.81 -6.09
C GLU A 83 8.43 8.48 -4.78
N ALA A 84 8.20 7.19 -4.54
CA ALA A 84 7.68 6.68 -3.29
C ALA A 84 8.78 5.92 -2.53
N ILE A 85 8.89 6.13 -1.23
CA ILE A 85 9.88 5.52 -0.35
C ILE A 85 9.16 4.81 0.80
N PRO A 86 9.25 3.47 0.90
CA PRO A 86 9.91 2.56 -0.03
C PRO A 86 9.21 2.50 -1.40
N ASN A 87 9.94 2.05 -2.44
CA ASN A 87 9.38 1.94 -3.77
C ASN A 87 8.11 1.05 -3.78
N GLY A 88 7.06 1.49 -4.47
CA GLY A 88 5.76 0.80 -4.51
C GLY A 88 4.85 1.08 -3.31
N SER A 89 5.29 1.85 -2.30
CA SER A 89 4.47 2.19 -1.13
C SER A 89 3.35 3.18 -1.42
N ALA A 90 3.43 3.93 -2.52
CA ALA A 90 2.39 4.85 -2.96
C ALA A 90 2.46 5.10 -4.47
N THR A 91 1.37 5.59 -5.03
CA THR A 91 1.29 6.17 -6.38
C THR A 91 0.85 7.61 -6.31
N MET A 92 1.12 8.38 -7.37
CA MET A 92 0.71 9.78 -7.46
C MET A 92 0.07 10.07 -8.82
N GLU A 93 -1.09 10.69 -8.79
CA GLU A 93 -1.70 11.35 -9.94
C GLU A 93 -1.15 12.77 -10.05
N GLY A 94 -1.13 13.36 -11.26
CA GLY A 94 -0.64 14.72 -11.49
C GLY A 94 0.84 14.81 -11.90
N ALA A 95 1.56 13.68 -12.07
CA ALA A 95 2.87 13.69 -12.71
C ALA A 95 2.74 13.96 -14.20
N GLY A 96 3.65 14.75 -14.78
CA GLY A 96 3.60 15.07 -16.21
C GLY A 96 4.33 16.34 -16.59
N THR A 97 4.02 16.85 -17.80
CA THR A 97 4.59 18.08 -18.35
C THR A 97 3.57 19.21 -18.26
N TYR A 98 4.01 20.35 -17.77
CA TYR A 98 3.21 21.56 -17.54
C TYR A 98 3.87 22.75 -18.24
N ASP A 99 3.07 23.72 -18.67
CA ASP A 99 3.59 24.99 -19.12
C ASP A 99 3.96 25.87 -17.92
N ASP A 100 4.92 26.78 -18.11
CA ASP A 100 5.32 27.74 -17.07
C ASP A 100 4.10 28.53 -16.55
N GLY A 101 3.92 28.54 -15.24
CA GLY A 101 2.78 29.17 -14.57
C GLY A 101 1.54 28.30 -14.43
N ASP A 102 1.51 27.07 -14.99
CA ASP A 102 0.38 26.16 -14.82
C ASP A 102 0.24 25.71 -13.36
N THR A 103 -0.99 25.41 -12.95
CA THR A 103 -1.26 24.80 -11.66
C THR A 103 -1.29 23.28 -11.79
N CYS A 104 -0.38 22.60 -11.08
CA CYS A 104 -0.40 21.16 -10.88
C CYS A 104 -1.17 20.81 -9.60
N THR A 105 -2.08 19.87 -9.69
CA THR A 105 -2.72 19.24 -8.52
C THR A 105 -2.30 17.79 -8.45
N ILE A 106 -1.56 17.44 -7.42
CA ILE A 106 -1.17 16.07 -7.15
C ILE A 106 -2.21 15.39 -6.24
N LYS A 107 -2.39 14.08 -6.41
CA LYS A 107 -3.15 13.22 -5.49
C LYS A 107 -2.33 11.99 -5.14
N VAL A 108 -2.16 11.75 -3.85
CA VAL A 108 -1.37 10.63 -3.33
C VAL A 108 -2.29 9.46 -2.97
N ASN A 109 -1.99 8.28 -3.49
CA ASN A 109 -2.68 7.03 -3.18
C ASN A 109 -1.67 6.08 -2.52
N VAL A 110 -1.84 5.84 -1.21
CA VAL A 110 -0.99 4.93 -0.44
C VAL A 110 -1.37 3.49 -0.74
N SER A 111 -0.39 2.63 -0.96
CA SER A 111 -0.59 1.20 -1.24
C SER A 111 -1.01 0.44 0.02
N PRO A 112 -1.78 -0.67 -0.11
CA PRO A 112 -2.08 -1.56 1.01
C PRO A 112 -0.80 -2.00 1.74
N GLY A 113 -0.88 -2.13 3.07
CA GLY A 113 0.28 -2.48 3.91
C GLY A 113 1.18 -1.29 4.28
N TYR A 114 0.83 -0.06 3.88
CA TYR A 114 1.59 1.14 4.23
C TYR A 114 0.73 2.23 4.83
N THR A 115 1.37 3.12 5.59
CA THR A 115 0.79 4.38 6.08
C THR A 115 1.60 5.55 5.55
N LEU A 116 0.94 6.67 5.21
CA LEU A 116 1.63 7.87 4.79
C LEU A 116 2.38 8.50 5.98
N ASN A 117 3.69 8.74 5.81
CA ASN A 117 4.50 9.45 6.77
C ASN A 117 4.55 10.97 6.43
N LYS A 118 5.01 11.30 5.24
CA LYS A 118 5.07 12.68 4.76
C LYS A 118 5.14 12.76 3.25
N VAL A 119 4.80 13.94 2.71
CA VAL A 119 4.99 14.30 1.31
C VAL A 119 5.87 15.54 1.25
N LEU A 120 6.86 15.51 0.37
CA LEU A 120 7.77 16.62 0.12
C LEU A 120 7.63 17.07 -1.34
N VAL A 121 7.53 18.37 -1.57
CA VAL A 121 7.63 19.00 -2.90
C VAL A 121 8.95 19.77 -2.94
N ASP A 122 9.87 19.35 -3.80
CA ASP A 122 11.25 19.88 -3.84
C ASP A 122 11.92 19.89 -2.45
N GLY A 123 11.72 18.84 -1.65
CA GLY A 123 12.29 18.74 -0.31
C GLY A 123 11.52 19.49 0.79
N VAL A 124 10.52 20.28 0.46
CA VAL A 124 9.67 21.00 1.42
C VAL A 124 8.46 20.15 1.81
N LYS A 125 8.29 19.91 3.11
CA LYS A 125 7.14 19.15 3.62
C LYS A 125 5.84 19.94 3.38
N ILE A 126 4.85 19.25 2.80
CA ILE A 126 3.52 19.78 2.57
C ILE A 126 2.47 18.99 3.37
N THR A 127 1.26 19.57 3.49
CA THR A 127 0.09 18.90 4.06
C THR A 127 -0.95 18.70 2.97
N LEU A 128 -1.39 17.46 2.79
CA LEU A 128 -2.48 17.12 1.88
C LEU A 128 -3.84 17.51 2.49
N ASN A 129 -4.79 17.84 1.65
CA ASN A 129 -6.19 18.06 2.07
C ASN A 129 -6.90 16.71 2.38
N SER A 130 -8.18 16.77 2.73
CA SER A 130 -9.01 15.59 3.05
C SER A 130 -9.19 14.61 1.89
N ASN A 131 -8.89 15.02 0.65
CA ASN A 131 -8.95 14.19 -0.55
C ASN A 131 -7.57 13.67 -0.95
N ASN A 132 -6.56 13.77 -0.08
CA ASN A 132 -5.16 13.44 -0.32
C ASN A 132 -4.53 14.24 -1.47
N GLN A 133 -4.92 15.51 -1.65
CA GLN A 133 -4.48 16.37 -2.73
C GLN A 133 -3.69 17.57 -2.21
N TYR A 134 -2.83 18.10 -3.08
CA TYR A 134 -2.12 19.37 -2.90
C TYR A 134 -1.90 20.02 -4.26
N SER A 135 -2.04 21.35 -4.34
CA SER A 135 -1.88 22.13 -5.57
C SER A 135 -0.74 23.14 -5.43
N PHE A 136 0.03 23.33 -6.48
CA PHE A 136 1.11 24.31 -6.57
C PHE A 136 1.28 24.81 -8.01
N VAL A 137 1.92 25.97 -8.18
CA VAL A 137 2.26 26.53 -9.49
C VAL A 137 3.59 25.92 -9.94
N VAL A 138 3.67 25.54 -11.22
CA VAL A 138 4.86 24.95 -11.85
C VAL A 138 5.64 26.04 -12.57
N GLU A 139 6.79 26.43 -12.02
CA GLU A 139 7.72 27.44 -12.58
C GLU A 139 9.11 26.84 -12.88
N LYS A 140 9.28 25.56 -12.61
CA LYS A 140 10.51 24.78 -12.81
C LYS A 140 10.21 23.28 -12.76
N ASN A 141 11.20 22.43 -13.08
CA ASN A 141 11.09 20.99 -12.82
C ASN A 141 10.93 20.74 -11.32
N ILE A 142 9.94 19.91 -10.97
CA ILE A 142 9.58 19.62 -9.57
C ILE A 142 9.66 18.11 -9.34
N LYS A 143 10.29 17.73 -8.21
CA LYS A 143 10.28 16.36 -7.71
C LYS A 143 9.43 16.27 -6.45
N VAL A 144 8.44 15.38 -6.48
CA VAL A 144 7.62 15.04 -5.31
C VAL A 144 8.18 13.75 -4.68
N THR A 145 8.45 13.77 -3.38
CA THR A 145 8.86 12.57 -2.63
C THR A 145 7.76 12.20 -1.65
N ILE A 146 7.30 10.96 -1.71
CA ILE A 146 6.25 10.41 -0.86
C ILE A 146 6.92 9.38 0.05
N GLU A 147 6.98 9.65 1.35
CA GLU A 147 7.53 8.72 2.32
C GLU A 147 6.40 8.01 3.08
N CYS A 148 6.46 6.70 3.11
CA CYS A 148 5.50 5.83 3.80
C CYS A 148 6.21 4.94 4.82
N ASN A 149 5.46 4.50 5.83
CA ASN A 149 5.88 3.48 6.77
C ASN A 149 5.18 2.17 6.45
N LEU A 150 5.90 1.05 6.52
CA LEU A 150 5.30 -0.28 6.46
C LEU A 150 4.42 -0.49 7.69
N ILE A 151 3.22 -1.00 7.50
CA ILE A 151 2.39 -1.52 8.59
C ILE A 151 2.98 -2.89 8.94
N PRO A 152 3.46 -3.12 10.17
CA PRO A 152 3.96 -4.42 10.56
C PRO A 152 2.87 -5.49 10.39
N GLU A 153 3.23 -6.63 9.84
CA GLU A 153 2.35 -7.79 9.86
C GLU A 153 2.08 -8.19 11.33
N PRO A 154 0.83 -8.53 11.69
CA PRO A 154 0.54 -9.01 13.03
C PRO A 154 1.33 -10.28 13.32
N THR A 155 1.92 -10.35 14.51
CA THR A 155 2.61 -11.56 14.96
C THR A 155 1.56 -12.65 15.20
N HIS A 156 1.79 -13.85 14.68
CA HIS A 156 0.94 -15.02 14.90
C HIS A 156 1.65 -16.04 15.77
N TYR A 157 0.87 -16.72 16.59
CA TYR A 157 1.32 -17.81 17.45
C TYR A 157 0.42 -19.02 17.30
N THR A 158 1.00 -20.18 17.56
CA THR A 158 0.32 -21.47 17.47
C THR A 158 -0.21 -21.90 18.81
N LEU A 159 -1.52 -22.18 18.88
CA LEU A 159 -2.15 -22.89 20.00
C LEU A 159 -2.31 -24.37 19.64
N THR A 160 -1.76 -25.24 20.45
CA THR A 160 -1.96 -26.69 20.36
C THR A 160 -2.71 -27.16 21.60
N VAL A 161 -3.78 -27.92 21.42
CA VAL A 161 -4.44 -28.68 22.47
C VAL A 161 -4.38 -30.16 22.15
N LYS A 162 -4.12 -30.98 23.15
CA LYS A 162 -4.03 -32.43 22.96
C LYS A 162 -4.41 -33.21 24.20
N THR A 163 -4.82 -34.44 24.01
CA THR A 163 -4.90 -35.42 25.07
C THR A 163 -3.50 -35.92 25.46
N GLU A 164 -3.31 -36.54 26.58
CA GLU A 164 -2.02 -36.99 27.10
C GLU A 164 -1.32 -37.99 26.12
N ASP A 165 -2.09 -38.89 25.53
CA ASP A 165 -1.64 -39.91 24.58
C ASP A 165 -1.89 -39.57 23.10
N GLU A 166 -2.41 -38.36 22.85
CA GLU A 166 -2.82 -37.87 21.51
C GLU A 166 -3.96 -38.75 20.89
N GLY A 167 -4.55 -39.63 21.64
CA GLY A 167 -5.70 -40.46 21.29
C GLY A 167 -7.02 -39.89 21.78
N VAL A 168 -8.12 -40.55 21.43
CA VAL A 168 -9.48 -40.17 21.83
C VAL A 168 -10.18 -41.21 22.73
N ALA A 169 -9.46 -42.26 23.15
CA ALA A 169 -10.03 -43.35 23.92
C ALA A 169 -10.55 -42.92 25.33
N GLN A 170 -9.91 -41.91 25.91
CA GLN A 170 -10.26 -41.35 27.23
C GLN A 170 -11.08 -40.07 27.13
N GLY A 171 -11.04 -39.41 25.98
CA GLY A 171 -11.70 -38.14 25.69
C GLY A 171 -11.07 -37.40 24.54
N GLY A 172 -11.58 -36.23 24.24
CA GLY A 172 -11.08 -35.39 23.13
C GLY A 172 -10.94 -33.92 23.52
N VAL A 173 -10.33 -33.15 22.65
CA VAL A 173 -10.08 -31.73 22.81
C VAL A 173 -10.55 -30.93 21.59
N GLY A 174 -10.79 -29.63 21.78
CA GLY A 174 -11.15 -28.70 20.71
C GLY A 174 -10.72 -27.27 20.99
N ILE A 175 -10.58 -26.46 19.95
CA ILE A 175 -10.29 -25.03 20.02
C ILE A 175 -11.50 -24.25 19.52
N ASN A 176 -12.00 -23.29 20.32
CA ASN A 176 -13.17 -22.45 20.05
C ASN A 176 -14.47 -23.21 19.74
N LYS A 177 -14.51 -24.51 19.99
CA LYS A 177 -15.65 -25.39 19.81
C LYS A 177 -15.42 -26.68 20.58
N GLU A 178 -16.50 -27.36 20.96
CA GLU A 178 -16.39 -28.74 21.41
C GLU A 178 -15.98 -29.66 20.25
N SER A 179 -15.06 -30.55 20.49
CA SER A 179 -14.53 -31.48 19.51
C SER A 179 -14.04 -32.74 20.23
N ASN A 180 -13.94 -33.83 19.47
CA ASN A 180 -13.41 -35.11 19.98
C ASN A 180 -12.15 -35.50 19.18
N LEU A 181 -11.14 -34.64 19.21
CA LEU A 181 -9.85 -34.86 18.57
C LEU A 181 -8.78 -35.19 19.62
N GLY A 182 -7.85 -36.07 19.27
CA GLY A 182 -6.67 -36.32 20.10
C GLY A 182 -5.71 -35.13 20.16
N VAL A 183 -5.63 -34.38 19.05
CA VAL A 183 -4.82 -33.15 18.89
C VAL A 183 -5.58 -32.19 17.99
N GLU A 184 -5.59 -30.89 18.35
CA GLU A 184 -6.01 -29.80 17.48
C GLU A 184 -5.00 -28.65 17.60
N THR A 185 -4.69 -28.03 16.46
CA THR A 185 -3.73 -26.91 16.35
C THR A 185 -4.34 -25.80 15.50
N ALA A 186 -4.19 -24.55 15.95
CA ALA A 186 -4.63 -23.36 15.20
C ALA A 186 -3.69 -22.19 15.43
N GLU A 187 -3.58 -21.32 14.40
CA GLU A 187 -2.82 -20.08 14.47
C GLU A 187 -3.74 -18.90 14.84
N PHE A 188 -3.23 -17.99 15.65
CA PHE A 188 -3.93 -16.79 16.11
C PHE A 188 -3.01 -15.59 16.13
N GLU A 189 -3.56 -14.41 15.88
CA GLU A 189 -2.84 -13.15 16.09
C GLU A 189 -2.50 -12.96 17.57
N ASP A 190 -1.37 -12.30 17.82
CA ASP A 190 -0.94 -11.92 19.18
C ASP A 190 -2.05 -11.16 19.92
N GLY A 191 -2.25 -11.50 21.18
CA GLY A 191 -3.29 -10.94 22.03
C GLY A 191 -4.69 -11.53 21.84
N THR A 192 -4.91 -12.43 20.85
CA THR A 192 -6.20 -13.12 20.67
C THR A 192 -6.53 -13.97 21.90
N VAL A 193 -7.81 -13.99 22.29
CA VAL A 193 -8.32 -14.89 23.31
C VAL A 193 -9.02 -16.07 22.62
N ALA A 194 -8.49 -17.27 22.78
CA ALA A 194 -9.09 -18.52 22.32
C ALA A 194 -9.70 -19.29 23.50
N THR A 195 -10.68 -20.15 23.22
CA THR A 195 -11.26 -21.04 24.21
C THR A 195 -10.88 -22.49 23.88
N ILE A 196 -10.36 -23.21 24.86
CA ILE A 196 -10.07 -24.65 24.71
C ILE A 196 -11.13 -25.48 25.47
N HIS A 197 -11.49 -26.60 24.89
CA HIS A 197 -12.54 -27.48 25.35
C HIS A 197 -12.01 -28.92 25.54
N ALA A 198 -12.41 -29.57 26.60
CA ALA A 198 -12.18 -31.00 26.81
C ALA A 198 -13.52 -31.73 26.95
N THR A 199 -13.63 -32.89 26.30
CA THR A 199 -14.83 -33.77 26.37
C THR A 199 -14.39 -35.16 26.78
N ALA A 200 -14.80 -35.61 27.98
CA ALA A 200 -14.47 -36.95 28.46
C ALA A 200 -15.26 -38.01 27.67
N ALA A 201 -14.64 -39.14 27.41
CA ALA A 201 -15.30 -40.32 26.86
C ALA A 201 -16.15 -41.00 27.96
N GLU A 202 -17.07 -41.88 27.57
CA GLU A 202 -17.87 -42.67 28.50
C GLU A 202 -16.96 -43.48 29.42
N GLY A 203 -17.24 -43.45 30.76
CA GLY A 203 -16.42 -44.08 31.79
C GLY A 203 -15.15 -43.34 32.19
N TYR A 204 -15.01 -42.08 31.76
CA TYR A 204 -13.90 -41.20 32.12
C TYR A 204 -14.41 -39.86 32.61
N SER A 205 -13.65 -39.22 33.49
CA SER A 205 -13.84 -37.86 33.96
C SER A 205 -12.66 -36.99 33.57
N PHE A 206 -12.91 -35.70 33.30
CA PHE A 206 -11.86 -34.73 33.01
C PHE A 206 -11.02 -34.47 34.27
N GLY A 207 -9.71 -34.72 34.17
CA GLY A 207 -8.74 -34.58 35.26
C GLY A 207 -8.06 -33.21 35.32
N GLY A 208 -8.25 -32.37 34.29
CA GLY A 208 -7.75 -31.00 34.24
C GLY A 208 -6.91 -30.70 33.00
N TRP A 209 -6.68 -29.39 32.77
CA TRP A 209 -5.73 -28.87 31.79
C TRP A 209 -4.34 -28.75 32.40
N TRP A 210 -3.34 -29.16 31.65
CA TRP A 210 -1.93 -29.10 32.03
C TRP A 210 -1.14 -28.29 30.99
N LYS A 211 -0.22 -27.46 31.50
CA LYS A 211 0.72 -26.68 30.68
C LYS A 211 2.10 -26.77 31.32
N ASP A 212 3.13 -27.07 30.54
CA ASP A 212 4.54 -27.18 31.01
C ASP A 212 4.70 -28.08 32.22
N GLY A 213 3.92 -29.18 32.29
CA GLY A 213 3.94 -30.16 33.39
C GLY A 213 3.16 -29.74 34.62
N VAL A 214 2.51 -28.57 34.61
CA VAL A 214 1.73 -28.06 35.77
C VAL A 214 0.26 -28.02 35.39
N LYS A 215 -0.62 -28.43 36.33
CA LYS A 215 -2.07 -28.31 36.21
C LYS A 215 -2.49 -26.84 36.32
N VAL A 216 -3.21 -26.33 35.32
CA VAL A 216 -3.60 -24.93 35.22
C VAL A 216 -5.11 -24.67 35.36
N SER A 217 -5.95 -25.69 35.12
CA SER A 217 -7.40 -25.60 35.33
C SER A 217 -8.05 -26.97 35.56
N ASP A 218 -9.14 -26.98 36.32
CA ASP A 218 -10.08 -28.09 36.47
C ASP A 218 -11.34 -27.93 35.62
N ASP A 219 -11.55 -26.78 35.01
CA ASP A 219 -12.70 -26.49 34.17
C ASP A 219 -12.53 -27.14 32.78
N VAL A 220 -13.56 -27.82 32.28
CA VAL A 220 -13.56 -28.45 30.95
C VAL A 220 -13.36 -27.44 29.83
N THR A 221 -13.67 -26.17 30.08
CA THR A 221 -13.51 -25.05 29.17
C THR A 221 -12.58 -24.01 29.80
N LEU A 222 -11.52 -23.61 29.08
CA LEU A 222 -10.56 -22.63 29.57
C LEU A 222 -10.32 -21.58 28.48
N SER A 223 -10.43 -20.29 28.86
CA SER A 223 -10.03 -19.17 27.99
C SER A 223 -8.53 -18.91 28.13
N VAL A 224 -7.84 -18.78 26.99
CA VAL A 224 -6.39 -18.59 26.95
C VAL A 224 -6.06 -17.40 26.05
N THR A 225 -5.22 -16.48 26.53
CA THR A 225 -4.67 -15.39 25.71
C THR A 225 -3.46 -15.91 24.96
N ILE A 226 -3.41 -15.64 23.67
CA ILE A 226 -2.33 -16.09 22.76
C ILE A 226 -1.31 -14.96 22.65
N ASP A 227 -0.18 -15.09 23.34
CA ASP A 227 0.95 -14.13 23.38
C ASP A 227 2.29 -14.83 23.11
N ALA A 228 2.25 -16.14 22.82
CA ALA A 228 3.34 -17.01 22.43
C ALA A 228 2.74 -18.34 21.94
N ASP A 229 3.57 -19.20 21.34
CA ASP A 229 3.18 -20.59 21.09
C ASP A 229 2.84 -21.29 22.40
N LYS A 230 1.68 -21.94 22.45
CA LYS A 230 1.17 -22.59 23.66
C LYS A 230 0.68 -23.99 23.37
N THR A 231 1.00 -24.90 24.29
CA THR A 231 0.47 -26.27 24.27
C THR A 231 -0.22 -26.58 25.59
N TYR A 232 -1.48 -27.02 25.48
CA TYR A 232 -2.26 -27.50 26.63
C TYR A 232 -2.57 -28.98 26.46
N ILE A 233 -2.45 -29.74 27.57
CA ILE A 233 -2.70 -31.17 27.61
C ILE A 233 -3.93 -31.40 28.49
N ALA A 234 -4.96 -32.03 27.93
CA ALA A 234 -6.09 -32.55 28.67
C ALA A 234 -5.73 -33.92 29.23
N LYS A 235 -5.91 -34.10 30.54
CA LYS A 235 -5.80 -35.40 31.18
C LYS A 235 -7.17 -35.87 31.60
N PHE A 236 -7.41 -37.17 31.48
CA PHE A 236 -8.65 -37.85 31.88
C PHE A 236 -8.34 -38.97 32.87
N THR A 237 -9.29 -39.22 33.77
CA THR A 237 -9.17 -40.28 34.77
C THR A 237 -10.34 -41.24 34.57
N GLN A 238 -10.08 -42.52 34.58
CA GLN A 238 -11.11 -43.52 34.48
C GLN A 238 -12.03 -43.45 35.71
N ASP A 239 -13.33 -43.44 35.46
CA ASP A 239 -14.32 -43.43 36.54
C ASP A 239 -14.28 -44.76 37.32
N PRO A 240 -14.59 -44.73 38.62
CA PRO A 240 -14.74 -45.96 39.39
C PRO A 240 -15.79 -46.89 38.76
N TYR A 241 -15.43 -48.13 38.53
CA TYR A 241 -16.38 -49.13 38.08
C TYR A 241 -16.22 -50.45 38.80
N LEU A 242 -17.32 -51.20 38.88
CA LEU A 242 -17.39 -52.55 39.37
C LEU A 242 -18.43 -53.34 38.51
N GLU A 243 -17.97 -54.35 37.83
CA GLU A 243 -18.79 -55.20 37.00
C GLU A 243 -18.78 -56.65 37.51
N LEU A 244 -19.92 -57.28 37.48
CA LEU A 244 -20.07 -58.68 37.80
C LEU A 244 -20.41 -59.47 36.54
N ASP A 245 -19.74 -60.62 36.31
CA ASP A 245 -20.05 -61.49 35.16
C ASP A 245 -21.41 -62.16 35.31
N LYS A 246 -21.99 -62.17 36.50
CA LYS A 246 -23.32 -62.72 36.85
C LYS A 246 -23.99 -61.87 37.92
N THR A 247 -25.24 -61.47 37.64
CA THR A 247 -26.05 -60.66 38.57
C THR A 247 -27.00 -61.54 39.45
N SER A 248 -27.06 -62.82 39.13
CA SER A 248 -27.83 -63.82 39.90
C SER A 248 -27.16 -65.20 39.88
N LEU A 249 -27.29 -65.94 40.91
CA LEU A 249 -26.85 -67.33 41.00
C LEU A 249 -28.05 -68.23 41.30
N THR A 250 -28.11 -69.35 40.61
CA THR A 250 -29.15 -70.39 40.85
C THR A 250 -28.45 -71.65 41.30
N PHE A 251 -28.86 -72.14 42.45
CA PHE A 251 -28.34 -73.37 43.05
C PHE A 251 -29.38 -74.48 42.91
N GLU A 252 -28.93 -75.67 42.60
CA GLU A 252 -29.74 -76.87 42.65
C GLU A 252 -30.03 -77.27 44.08
N ALA A 253 -31.09 -77.98 44.31
CA ALA A 253 -31.51 -78.42 45.68
C ALA A 253 -30.43 -79.24 46.41
N ALA A 254 -29.51 -79.87 45.68
CA ALA A 254 -28.38 -80.61 46.24
C ALA A 254 -27.23 -79.69 46.70
N GLY A 255 -27.32 -78.41 46.49
CA GLY A 255 -26.25 -77.42 46.80
C GLY A 255 -25.20 -77.42 45.70
N GLY A 256 -24.12 -76.66 45.94
CA GLY A 256 -23.02 -76.55 45.04
C GLY A 256 -22.21 -75.23 45.23
N THR A 257 -21.14 -75.08 44.49
CA THR A 257 -20.33 -73.83 44.44
C THR A 257 -20.49 -73.18 43.14
N GLN A 258 -20.72 -71.85 43.09
CA GLN A 258 -20.72 -71.06 41.91
C GLN A 258 -19.76 -69.86 42.11
N THR A 259 -19.11 -69.44 41.09
CA THR A 259 -18.18 -68.33 41.12
C THR A 259 -18.78 -67.14 40.33
N VAL A 260 -18.65 -65.96 40.92
CA VAL A 260 -18.91 -64.69 40.30
C VAL A 260 -17.55 -64.01 40.15
N ASN A 261 -17.23 -63.61 38.94
CA ASN A 261 -16.03 -62.79 38.67
C ASN A 261 -16.38 -61.31 38.81
N VAL A 262 -15.55 -60.59 39.54
CA VAL A 262 -15.66 -59.14 39.72
C VAL A 262 -14.52 -58.50 38.96
N THR A 263 -14.87 -57.60 38.06
CA THR A 263 -13.90 -56.68 37.40
C THR A 263 -14.08 -55.29 37.96
N SER A 264 -13.02 -54.69 38.48
CA SER A 264 -13.07 -53.36 39.10
C SER A 264 -11.71 -52.67 38.99
N ASN A 265 -11.72 -51.31 38.86
CA ASN A 265 -10.55 -50.45 38.99
C ASN A 265 -10.42 -49.84 40.40
N VAL A 266 -11.31 -50.20 41.35
CA VAL A 266 -11.29 -49.76 42.73
C VAL A 266 -11.27 -50.95 43.69
N GLU A 267 -10.83 -50.77 44.93
CA GLU A 267 -10.93 -51.77 45.97
C GLU A 267 -12.39 -52.04 46.29
N TRP A 268 -12.73 -53.31 46.50
CA TRP A 268 -14.07 -53.74 46.81
C TRP A 268 -14.05 -54.85 47.91
N THR A 269 -15.12 -54.95 48.60
CA THR A 269 -15.31 -55.98 49.64
C THR A 269 -16.68 -56.65 49.55
N VAL A 270 -16.76 -57.90 49.92
CA VAL A 270 -18.05 -58.66 50.11
C VAL A 270 -18.47 -58.57 51.52
N SER A 271 -19.69 -58.12 51.73
CA SER A 271 -20.35 -58.12 53.10
C SER A 271 -21.42 -59.17 53.20
#